data_d342f3a20ec26fc2e6ecc671fd9f292d
#
_entry.id   d342f3a20ec26fc2e6ecc671fd9f292d
#
_cell.length_a   1.000
_cell.length_b   1.000
_cell.length_c   1.000
_cell.angle_alpha   90.00
_cell.angle_beta   90.00
_cell.angle_gamma   90.00
#
_symmetry.space_group_name_H-M   'P 1'
#
loop_
_entity.id
_entity.type
_entity.pdbx_description
1 polymer ?
#
loop_
_entity_poly.entity_id
_entity_poly.type
_entity_poly.pdbx_seq_one_letter_code
_entity_poly.pdbx_strand_id
1 'polypeptide(L)'
;MRGEGAARYGEACVMRMKKIVILGLTLAAVWAFAAGCADGDEAPAQERGELSAARTQEESRPLTEEEVLSAYDRAVTVCGWFQLSTLPCGEEGLNVDGDVYYPVRSDGLETLEDLQIYLRGSFSQELAEQLLSTGGDAPLYRDIDGALYVRPVSRSRDPLRGNVELRVEQTGDTAYTVNAAVELLDEDKTVSGVEYWSFPYELVDERWVFTQFQLVY
;
A
#
# COMPACT_ATOMS: atom_id res chain seq x y z
N MET A 1 32.21 -42.12 -1.25
CA MET A 1 32.34 -41.24 -2.40
C MET A 1 31.57 -39.96 -2.10
N ARG A 2 32.28 -38.86 -2.05
CA ARG A 2 31.81 -37.53 -1.73
C ARG A 2 31.04 -36.96 -2.94
N GLY A 3 29.95 -36.22 -2.67
CA GLY A 3 29.27 -35.39 -3.65
C GLY A 3 28.78 -34.14 -2.95
N GLU A 4 29.64 -33.12 -2.96
CA GLU A 4 29.31 -31.75 -2.60
C GLU A 4 28.42 -31.14 -3.66
N GLY A 5 27.31 -30.58 -3.26
CA GLY A 5 26.40 -29.80 -4.09
C GLY A 5 25.93 -28.57 -3.33
N ALA A 6 26.86 -27.64 -3.06
CA ALA A 6 26.48 -26.34 -2.54
C ALA A 6 25.92 -25.49 -3.68
N ALA A 7 24.62 -25.30 -3.69
CA ALA A 7 23.96 -24.35 -4.56
C ALA A 7 24.14 -22.93 -4.01
N ARG A 8 24.86 -22.12 -4.76
CA ARG A 8 25.00 -20.67 -4.54
C ARG A 8 23.70 -19.98 -4.93
N TYR A 9 22.99 -19.46 -3.97
CA TYR A 9 21.97 -18.43 -4.16
C TYR A 9 22.52 -17.13 -3.58
N GLY A 10 22.79 -16.21 -4.46
CA GLY A 10 23.13 -14.86 -4.08
C GLY A 10 23.77 -14.12 -5.22
N GLU A 11 22.95 -13.39 -5.96
CA GLU A 11 23.36 -12.08 -6.49
C GLU A 11 22.13 -11.41 -7.10
N ALA A 12 21.58 -10.56 -6.23
CA ALA A 12 20.45 -9.81 -6.57
C ALA A 12 20.73 -8.45 -7.09
N CYS A 13 19.89 -8.01 -7.80
CA CYS A 13 19.62 -6.76 -8.43
C CYS A 13 19.87 -5.55 -7.51
N VAL A 14 21.07 -4.95 -7.58
CA VAL A 14 21.32 -3.61 -7.06
C VAL A 14 20.81 -2.60 -8.09
N MET A 15 19.58 -2.14 -7.89
CA MET A 15 19.01 -1.08 -8.70
C MET A 15 19.61 0.27 -8.27
N ARG A 16 20.37 0.85 -9.18
CA ARG A 16 21.08 2.13 -9.08
C ARG A 16 20.09 3.28 -8.94
N MET A 17 19.89 3.79 -7.73
CA MET A 17 19.19 5.07 -7.51
C MET A 17 20.00 6.22 -8.09
N LYS A 18 19.51 6.85 -9.14
CA LYS A 18 20.02 8.13 -9.64
C LYS A 18 19.62 9.21 -8.66
N LYS A 19 20.64 9.82 -8.03
CA LYS A 19 20.48 11.02 -7.19
C LYS A 19 20.04 12.18 -8.08
N ILE A 20 18.81 12.65 -7.90
CA ILE A 20 18.34 13.93 -8.45
C ILE A 20 18.76 15.00 -7.46
N VAL A 21 19.73 15.80 -7.86
CA VAL A 21 20.15 17.01 -7.14
C VAL A 21 19.18 18.13 -7.54
N ILE A 22 18.28 18.49 -6.64
CA ILE A 22 17.44 19.68 -6.80
C ILE A 22 18.21 20.88 -6.27
N LEU A 23 18.63 21.74 -7.18
CA LEU A 23 19.30 23.00 -6.89
C LEU A 23 18.22 24.01 -6.44
N GLY A 24 18.10 24.24 -5.14
CA GLY A 24 17.19 25.24 -4.57
C GLY A 24 17.72 26.65 -4.76
N LEU A 25 16.97 27.47 -5.49
CA LEU A 25 17.22 28.90 -5.68
C LEU A 25 16.61 29.65 -4.47
N THR A 26 17.45 30.13 -3.57
CA THR A 26 17.02 30.99 -2.45
C THR A 26 16.81 32.42 -2.96
N LEU A 27 15.55 32.87 -2.98
CA LEU A 27 15.23 34.28 -3.17
C LEU A 27 15.06 34.93 -1.78
N ALA A 28 16.02 35.73 -1.38
CA ALA A 28 15.94 36.57 -0.19
C ALA A 28 15.13 37.83 -0.51
N ALA A 29 13.93 37.95 0.04
CA ALA A 29 13.18 39.19 0.06
C ALA A 29 13.32 39.88 1.41
N VAL A 30 14.05 40.99 1.40
CA VAL A 30 14.17 41.92 2.54
C VAL A 30 12.89 42.74 2.62
N TRP A 31 12.15 42.65 3.71
CA TRP A 31 11.05 43.58 4.03
C TRP A 31 11.45 44.47 5.22
N ALA A 32 11.46 45.77 4.94
CA ALA A 32 11.72 46.81 5.91
C ALA A 32 10.53 46.94 6.88
N PHE A 33 10.84 46.99 8.17
CA PHE A 33 9.87 47.34 9.21
C PHE A 33 9.55 48.84 9.17
N ALA A 34 8.27 49.17 8.94
CA ALA A 34 7.72 50.44 9.32
C ALA A 34 6.83 50.25 10.54
N ALA A 35 7.22 50.85 11.64
CA ALA A 35 6.44 50.92 12.85
C ALA A 35 5.25 51.84 12.68
N GLY A 36 4.03 51.36 12.90
CA GLY A 36 2.81 52.11 12.97
C GLY A 36 1.92 51.50 14.03
N CYS A 37 1.82 52.19 15.18
CA CYS A 37 0.82 51.91 16.22
C CYS A 37 -0.54 52.39 15.74
N ALA A 38 -1.55 51.57 15.74
CA ALA A 38 -2.96 51.98 15.93
C ALA A 38 -3.76 50.75 16.37
N ASP A 39 -4.46 50.93 17.50
CA ASP A 39 -5.44 50.00 18.07
C ASP A 39 -6.56 49.68 17.06
N GLY A 40 -7.00 48.43 17.04
CA GLY A 40 -8.15 47.99 16.23
C GLY A 40 -8.25 46.48 16.22
N ASP A 41 -8.97 45.94 17.15
CA ASP A 41 -9.42 44.55 17.30
C ASP A 41 -10.31 44.18 16.11
N GLU A 42 -9.80 43.36 15.15
CA GLU A 42 -10.60 42.52 14.26
C GLU A 42 -9.66 41.55 13.53
N ALA A 43 -9.61 40.33 14.02
CA ALA A 43 -8.92 39.24 13.32
C ALA A 43 -9.70 38.86 12.04
N PRO A 44 -9.02 38.63 10.90
CA PRO A 44 -9.69 38.29 9.65
C PRO A 44 -10.26 36.87 9.71
N ALA A 45 -11.56 36.76 9.94
CA ALA A 45 -12.31 35.51 9.87
C ALA A 45 -12.43 34.95 8.43
N GLN A 46 -11.92 35.66 7.42
CA GLN A 46 -12.07 35.29 6.02
C GLN A 46 -11.07 34.22 5.52
N GLU A 47 -9.80 34.24 5.96
CA GLU A 47 -8.82 33.25 5.51
C GLU A 47 -9.11 31.83 6.00
N ARG A 48 -9.72 31.70 7.19
CA ARG A 48 -10.09 30.38 7.73
C ARG A 48 -11.29 29.76 7.02
N GLY A 49 -12.16 30.58 6.47
CA GLY A 49 -13.33 30.17 5.67
C GLY A 49 -12.95 29.64 4.30
N GLU A 50 -12.00 30.30 3.62
CA GLU A 50 -11.58 29.92 2.26
C GLU A 50 -10.76 28.61 2.25
N LEU A 51 -9.86 28.42 3.20
CA LEU A 51 -9.10 27.16 3.36
C LEU A 51 -10.01 25.98 3.73
N SER A 52 -11.05 26.22 4.54
CA SER A 52 -12.03 25.18 4.89
C SER A 52 -12.94 24.85 3.72
N ALA A 53 -13.39 25.86 2.96
CA ALA A 53 -14.23 25.67 1.77
C ALA A 53 -13.45 25.00 0.62
N ALA A 54 -12.18 25.36 0.41
CA ALA A 54 -11.31 24.72 -0.57
C ALA A 54 -11.08 23.23 -0.22
N ARG A 55 -10.81 22.92 1.05
CA ARG A 55 -10.64 21.54 1.51
C ARG A 55 -11.93 20.71 1.36
N THR A 56 -13.10 21.31 1.67
CA THR A 56 -14.41 20.64 1.51
C THR A 56 -14.76 20.43 0.03
N GLN A 57 -14.32 21.30 -0.88
CA GLN A 57 -14.54 21.12 -2.33
C GLN A 57 -13.64 20.04 -2.92
N GLU A 58 -12.42 19.87 -2.40
CA GLU A 58 -11.50 18.81 -2.84
C GLU A 58 -12.00 17.41 -2.40
N GLU A 59 -12.58 17.31 -1.20
CA GLU A 59 -13.17 16.08 -0.67
C GLU A 59 -14.49 15.67 -1.37
N SER A 60 -15.17 16.58 -2.07
CA SER A 60 -16.47 16.33 -2.73
C SER A 60 -16.39 16.06 -4.22
N ARG A 61 -15.20 16.14 -4.84
CA ARG A 61 -15.07 15.83 -6.26
C ARG A 61 -15.05 14.32 -6.53
N PRO A 62 -15.60 13.87 -7.65
CA PRO A 62 -15.42 12.50 -8.08
C PRO A 62 -13.92 12.18 -8.25
N LEU A 63 -13.51 10.96 -7.90
CA LEU A 63 -12.16 10.49 -8.17
C LEU A 63 -11.94 10.32 -9.67
N THR A 64 -10.74 10.59 -10.12
CA THR A 64 -10.31 10.26 -11.49
C THR A 64 -10.00 8.77 -11.60
N GLU A 65 -10.05 8.24 -12.81
CA GLU A 65 -9.64 6.86 -13.10
C GLU A 65 -8.21 6.58 -12.63
N GLU A 66 -7.28 7.54 -12.82
CA GLU A 66 -5.88 7.42 -12.39
C GLU A 66 -5.75 7.30 -10.87
N GLU A 67 -6.55 8.05 -10.10
CA GLU A 67 -6.56 7.97 -8.64
C GLU A 67 -7.04 6.60 -8.16
N VAL A 68 -8.09 6.05 -8.80
CA VAL A 68 -8.61 4.72 -8.47
C VAL A 68 -7.62 3.62 -8.85
N LEU A 69 -6.99 3.69 -10.03
CA LEU A 69 -5.95 2.75 -10.45
C LEU A 69 -4.71 2.83 -9.55
N SER A 70 -4.30 4.03 -9.13
CA SER A 70 -3.21 4.20 -8.16
C SER A 70 -3.54 3.57 -6.80
N ALA A 71 -4.80 3.64 -6.36
CA ALA A 71 -5.25 2.95 -5.15
C ALA A 71 -5.24 1.42 -5.33
N TYR A 72 -5.62 0.93 -6.52
CA TYR A 72 -5.55 -0.48 -6.85
C TYR A 72 -4.11 -1.01 -6.81
N ASP A 73 -3.14 -0.31 -7.38
CA ASP A 73 -1.72 -0.70 -7.37
C ASP A 73 -1.15 -0.76 -5.94
N ARG A 74 -1.56 0.17 -5.07
CA ARG A 74 -1.24 0.10 -3.64
C ARG A 74 -1.85 -1.13 -2.99
N ALA A 75 -3.13 -1.41 -3.25
CA ALA A 75 -3.82 -2.57 -2.71
C ALA A 75 -3.16 -3.89 -3.17
N VAL A 76 -2.75 -3.98 -4.43
CA VAL A 76 -1.96 -5.11 -4.96
C VAL A 76 -0.67 -5.30 -4.18
N THR A 77 0.08 -4.22 -3.95
CA THR A 77 1.34 -4.26 -3.19
C THR A 77 1.10 -4.77 -1.77
N VAL A 78 0.14 -4.18 -1.08
CA VAL A 78 -0.17 -4.50 0.32
C VAL A 78 -0.73 -5.92 0.48
N CYS A 79 -1.66 -6.32 -0.38
CA CYS A 79 -2.18 -7.69 -0.41
C CYS A 79 -1.06 -8.71 -0.70
N GLY A 80 -0.10 -8.31 -1.54
CA GLY A 80 1.09 -9.10 -1.86
C GLY A 80 1.94 -9.47 -0.65
N TRP A 81 1.97 -8.64 0.39
CA TRP A 81 2.68 -8.94 1.64
C TRP A 81 2.09 -10.13 2.41
N PHE A 82 0.86 -10.51 2.13
CA PHE A 82 0.18 -11.64 2.76
C PHE A 82 0.04 -12.85 1.82
N GLN A 83 -0.06 -12.63 0.53
CA GLN A 83 -0.35 -13.67 -0.43
C GLN A 83 0.86 -14.14 -1.25
N LEU A 84 1.87 -13.29 -1.46
CA LEU A 84 3.07 -13.61 -2.23
C LEU A 84 4.32 -13.64 -1.36
N SER A 85 4.82 -12.48 -0.97
CA SER A 85 6.07 -12.34 -0.25
C SER A 85 5.90 -11.34 0.88
N THR A 86 6.21 -11.79 2.07
CA THR A 86 6.14 -10.93 3.27
C THR A 86 7.10 -9.74 3.19
N LEU A 87 6.88 -8.76 4.06
CA LEU A 87 7.78 -7.60 4.22
C LEU A 87 9.23 -8.06 4.44
N PRO A 88 10.22 -7.25 4.03
CA PRO A 88 11.63 -7.49 4.32
C PRO A 88 11.88 -7.64 5.82
N CYS A 89 12.77 -8.54 6.20
CA CYS A 89 13.07 -8.81 7.59
C CYS A 89 14.58 -8.89 7.86
N GLY A 90 14.94 -8.82 9.15
CA GLY A 90 16.31 -9.00 9.63
C GLY A 90 16.76 -10.46 9.60
N GLU A 91 17.98 -10.71 10.05
CA GLU A 91 18.62 -12.04 10.01
C GLU A 91 18.43 -12.82 11.32
N GLU A 92 18.28 -12.11 12.45
CA GLU A 92 18.15 -12.73 13.78
C GLU A 92 16.68 -13.04 14.07
N GLY A 93 16.35 -14.33 14.05
CA GLY A 93 14.99 -14.82 14.31
C GLY A 93 14.78 -15.23 15.77
N LEU A 94 13.53 -15.10 16.22
CA LEU A 94 13.05 -15.58 17.52
C LEU A 94 12.11 -16.77 17.32
N ASN A 95 12.29 -17.82 18.13
CA ASN A 95 11.34 -18.94 18.15
C ASN A 95 10.18 -18.59 19.08
N VAL A 96 8.98 -18.59 18.53
CA VAL A 96 7.74 -18.33 19.28
C VAL A 96 6.75 -19.45 18.95
N ASP A 97 6.38 -20.25 19.93
CA ASP A 97 5.42 -21.35 19.81
C ASP A 97 5.81 -22.42 18.76
N GLY A 98 7.11 -22.52 18.41
CA GLY A 98 7.62 -23.46 17.42
C GLY A 98 7.86 -22.86 16.04
N ASP A 99 7.36 -21.68 15.75
CA ASP A 99 7.62 -20.90 14.54
C ASP A 99 8.73 -19.86 14.74
N VAL A 100 9.48 -19.56 13.68
CA VAL A 100 10.56 -18.56 13.74
C VAL A 100 10.08 -17.26 13.11
N TYR A 101 10.13 -16.19 13.90
CA TYR A 101 9.78 -14.84 13.49
C TYR A 101 11.02 -13.95 13.43
N TYR A 102 11.07 -13.05 12.47
CA TYR A 102 12.16 -12.11 12.24
C TYR A 102 11.66 -10.67 12.34
N PRO A 103 12.47 -9.73 12.87
CA PRO A 103 12.07 -8.32 12.96
C PRO A 103 11.86 -7.75 11.55
N VAL A 104 10.74 -7.08 11.32
CA VAL A 104 10.47 -6.40 10.05
C VAL A 104 11.47 -5.26 9.84
N ARG A 105 11.90 -5.05 8.60
CA ARG A 105 12.80 -3.99 8.15
C ARG A 105 12.13 -3.17 7.06
N SER A 106 11.18 -2.33 7.47
CA SER A 106 10.44 -1.45 6.57
C SER A 106 10.15 -0.14 7.30
N ASP A 107 10.58 0.97 6.70
CA ASP A 107 10.39 2.30 7.28
C ASP A 107 8.89 2.61 7.44
N GLY A 108 8.50 3.06 8.63
CA GLY A 108 7.12 3.39 8.97
C GLY A 108 6.20 2.19 9.25
N LEU A 109 6.76 0.98 9.37
CA LEU A 109 6.05 -0.25 9.76
C LEU A 109 6.85 -0.95 10.88
N GLU A 110 6.95 -0.29 12.02
CA GLU A 110 7.79 -0.72 13.14
C GLU A 110 6.98 -1.55 14.16
N THR A 111 5.66 -1.33 14.21
CA THR A 111 4.74 -2.01 15.12
C THR A 111 3.59 -2.68 14.36
N LEU A 112 2.90 -3.61 15.03
CA LEU A 112 1.69 -4.21 14.46
C LEU A 112 0.58 -3.17 14.26
N GLU A 113 0.53 -2.14 15.10
CA GLU A 113 -0.41 -1.02 14.98
C GLU A 113 -0.14 -0.21 13.70
N ASP A 114 1.13 0.07 13.37
CA ASP A 114 1.50 0.75 12.11
C ASP A 114 1.03 -0.05 10.90
N LEU A 115 1.25 -1.37 10.91
CA LEU A 115 0.76 -2.24 9.85
C LEU A 115 -0.77 -2.21 9.75
N GLN A 116 -1.48 -2.23 10.87
CA GLN A 116 -2.95 -2.13 10.90
C GLN A 116 -3.45 -0.80 10.33
N ILE A 117 -2.81 0.32 10.71
CA ILE A 117 -3.14 1.65 10.19
C ILE A 117 -2.92 1.69 8.67
N TYR A 118 -1.78 1.15 8.22
CA TYR A 118 -1.45 1.09 6.80
C TYR A 118 -2.46 0.28 5.99
N LEU A 119 -2.86 -0.89 6.48
CA LEU A 119 -3.88 -1.74 5.87
C LEU A 119 -5.22 -1.02 5.74
N ARG A 120 -5.67 -0.34 6.80
CA ARG A 120 -6.92 0.43 6.82
C ARG A 120 -6.90 1.65 5.90
N GLY A 121 -5.73 2.09 5.45
CA GLY A 121 -5.58 3.10 4.40
C GLY A 121 -5.88 2.58 2.99
N SER A 122 -5.96 1.26 2.80
CA SER A 122 -6.24 0.63 1.50
C SER A 122 -7.48 -0.26 1.51
N PHE A 123 -7.85 -0.82 2.66
CA PHE A 123 -8.87 -1.85 2.80
C PHE A 123 -9.90 -1.49 3.88
N SER A 124 -11.11 -2.05 3.76
CA SER A 124 -12.09 -2.01 4.85
C SER A 124 -11.52 -2.67 6.11
N GLN A 125 -12.11 -2.38 7.26
CA GLN A 125 -11.68 -2.97 8.52
C GLN A 125 -11.74 -4.50 8.47
N GLU A 126 -12.82 -5.06 7.94
CA GLU A 126 -13.02 -6.51 7.84
C GLU A 126 -11.95 -7.17 6.96
N LEU A 127 -11.63 -6.56 5.82
CA LEU A 127 -10.62 -7.09 4.92
C LEU A 127 -9.21 -6.97 5.52
N ALA A 128 -8.91 -5.87 6.21
CA ALA A 128 -7.65 -5.70 6.93
C ALA A 128 -7.47 -6.76 8.04
N GLU A 129 -8.51 -7.03 8.82
CA GLU A 129 -8.52 -8.07 9.86
C GLU A 129 -8.36 -9.48 9.24
N GLN A 130 -9.03 -9.73 8.11
CA GLN A 130 -8.88 -10.99 7.38
C GLN A 130 -7.45 -11.20 6.90
N LEU A 131 -6.78 -10.18 6.35
CA LEU A 131 -5.38 -10.25 5.95
C LEU A 131 -4.46 -10.54 7.14
N LEU A 132 -4.65 -9.85 8.26
CA LEU A 132 -3.86 -10.06 9.48
C LEU A 132 -4.05 -11.45 10.08
N SER A 133 -5.22 -12.07 9.89
CA SER A 133 -5.49 -13.45 10.33
C SER A 133 -4.85 -14.52 9.44
N THR A 134 -4.18 -14.12 8.35
CA THR A 134 -3.51 -15.05 7.44
C THR A 134 -2.45 -15.87 8.18
N GLY A 135 -2.56 -17.18 8.12
CA GLY A 135 -1.69 -18.11 8.83
C GLY A 135 -2.35 -18.75 10.05
N GLY A 136 -3.57 -18.34 10.41
CA GLY A 136 -4.35 -18.94 11.50
C GLY A 136 -3.65 -18.82 12.85
N ASP A 137 -3.38 -19.95 13.53
CA ASP A 137 -2.72 -19.99 14.84
C ASP A 137 -1.27 -19.46 14.81
N ALA A 138 -0.63 -19.47 13.64
CA ALA A 138 0.69 -18.89 13.42
C ALA A 138 0.60 -17.75 12.37
N PRO A 139 0.13 -16.53 12.75
CA PRO A 139 -0.05 -15.44 11.83
C PRO A 139 1.26 -15.03 11.18
N LEU A 140 1.20 -14.46 9.96
CA LEU A 140 2.40 -14.00 9.25
C LEU A 140 3.10 -12.85 9.99
N TYR A 141 2.32 -11.95 10.58
CA TYR A 141 2.82 -10.78 11.31
C TYR A 141 2.37 -10.83 12.76
N ARG A 142 3.26 -10.50 13.67
CA ARG A 142 3.02 -10.57 15.11
C ARG A 142 3.71 -9.42 15.83
N ASP A 143 3.07 -8.90 16.87
CA ASP A 143 3.74 -8.07 17.85
C ASP A 143 4.57 -8.95 18.79
N ILE A 144 5.84 -8.62 18.95
CA ILE A 144 6.73 -9.24 19.93
C ILE A 144 7.46 -8.10 20.64
N ASP A 145 7.18 -7.92 21.92
CA ASP A 145 7.76 -6.88 22.78
C ASP A 145 7.61 -5.44 22.19
N GLY A 146 6.48 -5.17 21.53
CA GLY A 146 6.16 -3.87 20.95
C GLY A 146 6.80 -3.60 19.60
N ALA A 147 7.41 -4.59 18.97
CA ALA A 147 7.96 -4.50 17.62
C ALA A 147 7.27 -5.45 16.63
N LEU A 148 7.22 -5.06 15.36
CA LEU A 148 6.65 -5.88 14.30
C LEU A 148 7.61 -6.98 13.88
N TYR A 149 7.17 -8.20 14.00
CA TYR A 149 7.87 -9.39 13.52
C TYR A 149 7.09 -10.09 12.42
N VAL A 150 7.79 -10.79 11.56
CA VAL A 150 7.22 -11.54 10.45
C VAL A 150 7.76 -12.96 10.41
N ARG A 151 6.89 -13.91 10.09
CA ARG A 151 7.26 -15.26 9.67
C ARG A 151 7.39 -15.28 8.15
N PRO A 152 8.63 -15.27 7.60
CA PRO A 152 8.86 -15.09 6.18
C PRO A 152 8.19 -16.15 5.33
N VAL A 153 7.49 -15.71 4.29
CA VAL A 153 6.91 -16.57 3.27
C VAL A 153 7.23 -15.97 1.91
N SER A 154 7.58 -16.81 0.96
CA SER A 154 7.72 -16.44 -0.45
C SER A 154 6.99 -17.47 -1.29
N ARG A 155 6.01 -17.00 -2.09
CA ARG A 155 5.22 -17.81 -3.02
C ARG A 155 5.38 -17.24 -4.41
N SER A 156 5.49 -18.10 -5.39
CA SER A 156 5.49 -17.68 -6.79
C SER A 156 4.09 -17.25 -7.23
N ARG A 157 4.04 -16.31 -8.16
CA ARG A 157 2.81 -16.04 -8.91
C ARG A 157 2.41 -17.27 -9.72
N ASP A 158 1.11 -17.39 -10.01
CA ASP A 158 0.61 -18.46 -10.87
C ASP A 158 1.17 -18.25 -12.29
N PRO A 159 1.99 -19.18 -12.82
CA PRO A 159 2.56 -19.04 -14.13
C PRO A 159 1.55 -19.22 -15.28
N LEU A 160 0.33 -19.67 -14.98
CA LEU A 160 -0.75 -19.82 -15.95
C LEU A 160 -1.69 -18.60 -16.01
N ARG A 161 -1.31 -17.51 -15.36
CA ARG A 161 -1.98 -16.21 -15.48
C ARG A 161 -1.13 -15.27 -16.33
N GLY A 162 -1.77 -14.70 -17.37
CA GLY A 162 -1.15 -13.80 -18.34
C GLY A 162 -1.38 -12.34 -18.01
N ASN A 163 -1.67 -11.54 -19.03
CA ASN A 163 -1.91 -10.10 -18.85
C ASN A 163 -3.19 -9.83 -18.07
N VAL A 164 -3.18 -8.70 -17.36
CA VAL A 164 -4.35 -8.16 -16.67
C VAL A 164 -4.74 -6.85 -17.33
N GLU A 165 -5.96 -6.78 -17.85
CA GLU A 165 -6.58 -5.54 -18.32
C GLU A 165 -7.50 -5.00 -17.24
N LEU A 166 -7.29 -3.74 -16.83
CA LEU A 166 -8.08 -3.08 -15.80
C LEU A 166 -9.02 -2.06 -16.43
N ARG A 167 -10.23 -1.96 -15.88
CA ARG A 167 -11.22 -0.93 -16.20
C ARG A 167 -11.85 -0.42 -14.92
N VAL A 168 -11.98 0.90 -14.81
CA VAL A 168 -12.64 1.56 -13.70
C VAL A 168 -14.05 1.94 -14.13
N GLU A 169 -15.03 1.62 -13.30
CA GLU A 169 -16.42 2.00 -13.46
C GLU A 169 -16.89 2.75 -12.22
N GLN A 170 -17.46 3.94 -12.38
CA GLN A 170 -18.15 4.62 -11.29
C GLN A 170 -19.53 3.99 -11.13
N THR A 171 -19.77 3.34 -9.98
CA THR A 171 -21.02 2.61 -9.68
C THR A 171 -21.95 3.42 -8.77
N GLY A 172 -21.48 4.54 -8.22
CA GLY A 172 -22.27 5.45 -7.40
C GLY A 172 -21.50 6.74 -7.09
N ASP A 173 -22.13 7.66 -6.37
CA ASP A 173 -21.48 8.92 -5.96
C ASP A 173 -20.27 8.70 -5.03
N THR A 174 -20.33 7.61 -4.27
CA THR A 174 -19.31 7.20 -3.29
C THR A 174 -18.79 5.77 -3.55
N ALA A 175 -18.85 5.33 -4.81
CA ALA A 175 -18.48 3.96 -5.16
C ALA A 175 -17.92 3.87 -6.58
N TYR A 176 -16.83 3.13 -6.70
CA TYR A 176 -16.21 2.69 -7.94
C TYR A 176 -16.02 1.18 -7.91
N THR A 177 -15.87 0.58 -9.08
CA THR A 177 -15.45 -0.81 -9.20
C THR A 177 -14.26 -0.89 -10.16
N VAL A 178 -13.18 -1.52 -9.73
CA VAL A 178 -12.09 -1.89 -10.61
C VAL A 178 -12.38 -3.30 -11.14
N ASN A 179 -12.64 -3.40 -12.43
CA ASN A 179 -12.85 -4.66 -13.13
C ASN A 179 -11.53 -5.12 -13.74
N ALA A 180 -11.10 -6.34 -13.44
CA ALA A 180 -9.88 -6.94 -13.98
C ALA A 180 -10.26 -8.12 -14.87
N ALA A 181 -9.77 -8.10 -16.13
CA ALA A 181 -9.82 -9.22 -17.05
C ALA A 181 -8.43 -9.87 -17.11
N VAL A 182 -8.31 -11.09 -16.62
CA VAL A 182 -7.06 -11.83 -16.47
C VAL A 182 -6.98 -12.93 -17.52
N GLU A 183 -5.97 -12.91 -18.37
CA GLU A 183 -5.72 -13.98 -19.33
C GLU A 183 -5.37 -15.28 -18.59
N LEU A 184 -6.02 -16.37 -18.98
CA LEU A 184 -5.66 -17.71 -18.57
C LEU A 184 -4.79 -18.34 -19.67
N LEU A 185 -3.63 -18.84 -19.28
CA LEU A 185 -2.68 -19.47 -20.18
C LEU A 185 -2.74 -20.99 -20.01
N ASP A 186 -2.52 -21.71 -21.12
CA ASP A 186 -2.23 -23.13 -21.07
C ASP A 186 -0.74 -23.42 -20.81
N GLU A 187 -0.35 -24.68 -20.83
CA GLU A 187 1.04 -25.11 -20.60
C GLU A 187 2.01 -24.55 -21.65
N ASP A 188 1.53 -24.31 -22.87
CA ASP A 188 2.30 -23.73 -23.98
C ASP A 188 2.34 -22.19 -23.93
N LYS A 189 1.77 -21.59 -22.89
CA LYS A 189 1.66 -20.14 -22.72
C LYS A 189 0.79 -19.42 -23.76
N THR A 190 -0.12 -20.14 -24.40
CA THR A 190 -1.15 -19.53 -25.24
C THR A 190 -2.38 -19.18 -24.43
N VAL A 191 -3.07 -18.11 -24.82
CA VAL A 191 -4.30 -17.68 -24.11
C VAL A 191 -5.40 -18.71 -24.38
N SER A 192 -5.86 -19.37 -23.33
CA SER A 192 -6.93 -20.38 -23.34
C SER A 192 -8.28 -19.83 -22.88
N GLY A 193 -8.29 -18.67 -22.18
CA GLY A 193 -9.50 -18.05 -21.68
C GLY A 193 -9.23 -16.72 -21.00
N VAL A 194 -10.29 -16.12 -20.47
CA VAL A 194 -10.21 -14.89 -19.63
C VAL A 194 -11.07 -15.09 -18.40
N GLU A 195 -10.54 -14.75 -17.26
CA GLU A 195 -11.25 -14.71 -15.99
C GLU A 195 -11.53 -13.26 -15.58
N TYR A 196 -12.70 -12.99 -15.05
CA TYR A 196 -13.12 -11.64 -14.68
C TYR A 196 -13.25 -11.51 -13.17
N TRP A 197 -12.73 -10.42 -12.64
CA TRP A 197 -12.76 -10.06 -11.23
C TRP A 197 -13.27 -8.63 -11.07
N SER A 198 -13.95 -8.37 -9.97
CA SER A 198 -14.47 -7.04 -9.63
C SER A 198 -14.07 -6.69 -8.21
N PHE A 199 -13.49 -5.50 -8.04
CA PHE A 199 -12.98 -5.00 -6.77
C PHE A 199 -13.71 -3.70 -6.43
N PRO A 200 -14.73 -3.75 -5.53
CA PRO A 200 -15.41 -2.56 -5.06
C PRO A 200 -14.47 -1.63 -4.28
N TYR A 201 -14.47 -0.35 -4.66
CA TYR A 201 -13.70 0.72 -4.03
C TYR A 201 -14.68 1.79 -3.58
N GLU A 202 -14.88 1.91 -2.28
CA GLU A 202 -16.01 2.60 -1.68
C GLU A 202 -15.55 3.59 -0.62
N LEU A 203 -16.33 4.66 -0.44
CA LEU A 203 -16.14 5.62 0.65
C LEU A 203 -16.78 5.07 1.94
N VAL A 204 -15.95 4.56 2.85
CA VAL A 204 -16.36 4.00 4.14
C VAL A 204 -15.68 4.80 5.25
N ASP A 205 -16.45 5.32 6.20
CA ASP A 205 -15.95 6.14 7.32
C ASP A 205 -14.99 7.25 6.84
N GLU A 206 -15.42 8.02 5.82
CA GLU A 206 -14.69 9.14 5.22
C GLU A 206 -13.36 8.74 4.52
N ARG A 207 -13.16 7.46 4.24
CA ARG A 207 -11.99 6.94 3.54
C ARG A 207 -12.38 6.08 2.36
N TRP A 208 -11.69 6.28 1.26
CA TRP A 208 -11.81 5.43 0.10
C TRP A 208 -11.00 4.15 0.30
N VAL A 209 -11.67 2.99 0.31
CA VAL A 209 -11.07 1.68 0.59
C VAL A 209 -11.65 0.59 -0.29
N PHE A 210 -10.88 -0.46 -0.54
CA PHE A 210 -11.41 -1.69 -1.13
C PHE A 210 -12.13 -2.51 -0.05
N THR A 211 -13.37 -2.89 -0.34
CA THR A 211 -14.19 -3.73 0.55
C THR A 211 -14.06 -5.21 0.23
N GLN A 212 -13.60 -5.54 -0.98
CA GLN A 212 -13.20 -6.88 -1.41
C GLN A 212 -11.94 -6.76 -2.26
N PHE A 213 -10.96 -7.60 -2.00
CA PHE A 213 -9.70 -7.61 -2.74
C PHE A 213 -8.97 -8.94 -2.63
N GLN A 214 -8.32 -9.37 -3.70
CA GLN A 214 -7.36 -10.45 -3.73
C GLN A 214 -6.39 -10.27 -4.91
N LEU A 215 -5.25 -10.94 -4.87
CA LEU A 215 -4.36 -10.98 -6.03
C LEU A 215 -4.94 -11.90 -7.11
N VAL A 216 -4.82 -11.46 -8.35
CA VAL A 216 -5.39 -12.16 -9.52
C VAL A 216 -4.32 -12.69 -10.49
N TYR A 217 -3.04 -12.67 -10.08
CA TYR A 217 -1.89 -13.10 -10.90
C TYR A 217 -0.80 -13.82 -10.07
#